data_fd32babd96c07da3a10954da975ef827
#
_entry.id   fd32babd96c07da3a10954da975ef827
#
_cell.length_a   1.000
_cell.length_b   1.000
_cell.length_c   1.000
_cell.angle_alpha   90.00
_cell.angle_beta   90.00
_cell.angle_gamma   90.00
#
_symmetry.space_group_name_H-M   'P 1'
#
loop_
_entity.id
_entity.type
_entity.pdbx_description
1 polymer ?
#
loop_
_entity_poly.entity_id
_entity_poly.type
_entity_poly.pdbx_seq_one_letter_code
_entity_poly.pdbx_strand_id
1 'polypeptide(L)'
;MPHPRGSDRANAREDARAAALAEELGAQLGRLKGAGPKIKQLLSMVQLDRPSDGERSPVGFGALPDGARTIPFGRVRRVIEQDLDARIGRLFDDIDEEPFAVASLGQVHKARTSEGEIVAVKVQHPGVAEAIETDLRSLGLVGPILKRLAPGLDARAILAEIRDRISDEIDFELEAQHQRRLQRLLRSHPHVKVPHVHTDLSSRRVLVTEYVEGLRTDEIKRLGEAERDRIGEVAFRCYLDLAWRAGTVAGDPHPDNCILCPDGRLCLLDFALLRDLDAQSSQGEREVMRALADGDAHRVHERLRHLGYLPNPRSVDPDELLEHLTTGGEWMLARGFRRIDQEYVTRIFELAYPPRSPHFPTMRRMTIPPAALLLRRVEIQLLSLLGDLNAGADWGAITAEHHSRKPASTALGHEEAAFWERHTPG
;
A
#
# COMPACT_ATOMS: atom_id res chain seq x y z
N MET A 1 21.68 1.06 -45.24
CA MET A 1 20.63 0.11 -44.84
C MET A 1 19.45 0.91 -44.32
N PRO A 2 18.28 0.88 -44.95
CA PRO A 2 17.14 1.66 -44.47
C PRO A 2 16.52 0.99 -43.22
N HIS A 3 16.37 1.75 -42.14
CA HIS A 3 15.63 1.35 -40.95
C HIS A 3 14.15 1.11 -41.27
N PRO A 4 13.49 0.15 -40.61
CA PRO A 4 12.11 -0.22 -40.88
C PRO A 4 11.14 0.86 -40.38
N ARG A 5 10.73 1.78 -41.27
CA ARG A 5 9.67 2.78 -41.03
C ARG A 5 8.29 2.16 -40.71
N GLY A 6 8.16 0.83 -40.69
CA GLY A 6 6.93 0.11 -40.39
C GLY A 6 6.70 -0.13 -38.92
N SER A 7 7.77 -0.33 -38.13
CA SER A 7 7.67 -0.59 -36.68
C SER A 7 7.23 0.64 -35.88
N ASP A 8 7.75 1.83 -36.21
CA ASP A 8 7.45 3.09 -35.52
C ASP A 8 5.98 3.50 -35.69
N ARG A 9 5.38 3.25 -36.85
CA ARG A 9 3.95 3.54 -37.09
C ARG A 9 3.03 2.52 -36.43
N ALA A 10 3.45 1.26 -36.29
CA ALA A 10 2.70 0.23 -35.59
C ALA A 10 2.71 0.52 -34.07
N ASN A 11 3.87 0.84 -33.54
CA ASN A 11 4.03 1.21 -32.13
C ASN A 11 3.24 2.48 -31.76
N ALA A 12 3.32 3.53 -32.58
CA ALA A 12 2.56 4.76 -32.35
C ALA A 12 1.03 4.57 -32.41
N ARG A 13 0.53 3.62 -33.21
CA ARG A 13 -0.91 3.26 -33.23
C ARG A 13 -1.32 2.43 -32.02
N GLU A 14 -0.44 1.59 -31.53
CA GLU A 14 -0.67 0.78 -30.33
C GLU A 14 -0.66 1.66 -29.10
N ASP A 15 0.26 2.62 -28.99
CA ASP A 15 0.33 3.62 -27.93
C ASP A 15 -0.92 4.52 -27.90
N ALA A 16 -1.37 5.00 -29.05
CA ALA A 16 -2.59 5.79 -29.15
C ALA A 16 -3.83 4.99 -28.72
N ARG A 17 -3.86 3.69 -29.02
CA ARG A 17 -4.95 2.80 -28.63
C ARG A 17 -4.95 2.50 -27.14
N ALA A 18 -3.77 2.31 -26.56
CA ALA A 18 -3.60 2.15 -25.11
C ALA A 18 -4.02 3.42 -24.35
N ALA A 19 -3.64 4.60 -24.85
CA ALA A 19 -4.04 5.88 -24.29
C ALA A 19 -5.57 6.08 -24.31
N ALA A 20 -6.24 5.77 -25.41
CA ALA A 20 -7.70 5.87 -25.52
C ALA A 20 -8.42 4.88 -24.56
N LEU A 21 -7.89 3.67 -24.39
CA LEU A 21 -8.43 2.70 -23.43
C LEU A 21 -8.22 3.15 -21.98
N ALA A 22 -7.09 3.79 -21.66
CA ALA A 22 -6.84 4.36 -20.34
C ALA A 22 -7.80 5.52 -20.02
N GLU A 23 -8.10 6.39 -21.02
CA GLU A 23 -9.14 7.41 -20.89
C GLU A 23 -10.53 6.80 -20.67
N GLU A 24 -10.89 5.76 -21.42
CA GLU A 24 -12.16 5.04 -21.24
C GLU A 24 -12.27 4.45 -19.83
N LEU A 25 -11.18 3.84 -19.35
CA LEU A 25 -11.09 3.32 -17.97
C LEU A 25 -11.29 4.44 -16.94
N GLY A 26 -10.56 5.55 -17.06
CA GLY A 26 -10.68 6.72 -16.21
C GLY A 26 -12.10 7.28 -16.17
N ALA A 27 -12.75 7.38 -17.33
CA ALA A 27 -14.14 7.85 -17.44
C ALA A 27 -15.13 6.89 -16.76
N GLN A 28 -14.96 5.57 -16.87
CA GLN A 28 -15.81 4.60 -16.18
C GLN A 28 -15.60 4.67 -14.65
N LEU A 29 -14.36 4.76 -14.19
CA LEU A 29 -14.05 4.89 -12.77
C LEU A 29 -14.55 6.22 -12.18
N GLY A 30 -14.52 7.30 -12.95
CA GLY A 30 -15.06 8.61 -12.55
C GLY A 30 -16.58 8.64 -12.35
N ARG A 31 -17.32 7.66 -12.87
CA ARG A 31 -18.76 7.51 -12.64
C ARG A 31 -19.11 6.84 -11.31
N LEU A 32 -18.13 6.19 -10.67
CA LEU A 32 -18.30 5.54 -9.40
C LEU A 32 -18.16 6.58 -8.27
N LYS A 33 -19.22 6.75 -7.47
CA LYS A 33 -19.31 7.86 -6.50
C LYS A 33 -18.70 7.55 -5.14
N GLY A 34 -18.65 6.29 -4.74
CA GLY A 34 -18.16 5.84 -3.44
C GLY A 34 -16.83 5.08 -3.54
N ALA A 35 -16.78 4.03 -4.36
CA ALA A 35 -15.60 3.18 -4.52
C ALA A 35 -14.61 3.65 -5.60
N GLY A 36 -15.00 4.60 -6.47
CA GLY A 36 -14.21 5.02 -7.62
C GLY A 36 -12.76 5.39 -7.29
N PRO A 37 -12.49 6.27 -6.32
CA PRO A 37 -11.13 6.62 -5.90
C PRO A 37 -10.32 5.42 -5.40
N LYS A 38 -10.93 4.54 -4.60
CA LYS A 38 -10.30 3.33 -4.07
C LYS A 38 -10.01 2.30 -5.16
N ILE A 39 -10.95 2.10 -6.08
CA ILE A 39 -10.74 1.24 -7.25
C ILE A 39 -9.61 1.77 -8.12
N LYS A 40 -9.59 3.09 -8.36
CA LYS A 40 -8.50 3.74 -9.10
C LYS A 40 -7.16 3.52 -8.38
N GLN A 41 -7.11 3.72 -7.08
CA GLN A 41 -5.94 3.47 -6.24
C GLN A 41 -5.46 2.01 -6.35
N LEU A 42 -6.38 1.04 -6.30
CA LEU A 42 -6.04 -0.38 -6.42
C LEU A 42 -5.67 -0.78 -7.86
N LEU A 43 -6.31 -0.20 -8.87
CA LEU A 43 -5.99 -0.46 -10.29
C LEU A 43 -4.68 0.19 -10.74
N SER A 44 -4.25 1.28 -10.12
CA SER A 44 -2.95 1.88 -10.43
C SER A 44 -1.78 0.95 -10.11
N MET A 45 -1.96 -0.01 -9.20
CA MET A 45 -0.99 -1.07 -8.94
C MET A 45 -0.77 -1.97 -10.17
N VAL A 46 -1.77 -2.07 -11.03
CA VAL A 46 -1.68 -2.81 -12.31
C VAL A 46 -1.08 -1.94 -13.42
N GLN A 47 -0.64 -0.72 -13.06
CA GLN A 47 0.13 0.20 -13.92
C GLN A 47 -0.60 0.63 -15.20
N LEU A 48 -1.90 0.81 -15.11
CA LEU A 48 -2.76 1.16 -16.22
C LEU A 48 -3.16 2.64 -16.27
N ASP A 49 -2.76 3.44 -15.28
CA ASP A 49 -3.16 4.84 -15.18
C ASP A 49 -2.03 5.79 -15.64
N ARG A 50 -2.41 6.83 -16.36
CA ARG A 50 -1.54 7.87 -16.89
C ARG A 50 -1.54 9.05 -15.92
N PRO A 51 -0.38 9.66 -15.58
CA PRO A 51 -0.38 10.99 -15.00
C PRO A 51 -1.01 11.97 -16.00
N SER A 52 -2.04 12.70 -15.61
CA SER A 52 -2.54 13.81 -16.39
C SER A 52 -1.48 14.92 -16.42
N ASP A 53 -1.16 15.42 -17.63
CA ASP A 53 -0.24 16.55 -17.83
C ASP A 53 -0.70 17.75 -16.98
N GLY A 54 0.09 18.11 -15.98
CA GLY A 54 -0.10 19.34 -15.20
C GLY A 54 -0.39 19.17 -13.70
N GLU A 55 -0.75 17.99 -13.19
CA GLU A 55 -0.81 17.74 -11.76
C GLU A 55 0.48 17.06 -11.29
N ARG A 56 1.08 17.64 -10.24
CA ARG A 56 2.27 17.07 -9.58
C ARG A 56 2.05 15.61 -9.28
N SER A 57 3.02 14.81 -9.66
CA SER A 57 3.16 13.38 -9.60
C SER A 57 2.09 12.64 -8.80
N PRO A 58 1.38 11.69 -9.40
CA PRO A 58 0.34 10.90 -8.73
C PRO A 58 0.92 9.81 -7.81
N VAL A 59 2.13 10.01 -7.32
CA VAL A 59 2.65 9.16 -6.24
C VAL A 59 2.00 9.50 -4.90
N GLY A 60 1.26 10.59 -4.83
CA GLY A 60 0.31 10.90 -3.76
C GLY A 60 -1.03 10.21 -3.95
N PHE A 61 -1.08 8.90 -3.83
CA PHE A 61 -2.34 8.14 -3.79
C PHE A 61 -3.16 8.36 -2.52
N GLY A 62 -2.98 9.41 -1.82
CA GLY A 62 -3.67 9.68 -0.58
C GLY A 62 -4.20 11.07 -0.41
N ALA A 63 -3.91 11.99 -1.33
CA ALA A 63 -4.64 13.25 -1.34
C ALA A 63 -6.08 12.95 -1.76
N LEU A 64 -6.93 12.67 -0.78
CA LEU A 64 -8.34 12.98 -0.94
C LEU A 64 -8.43 14.41 -1.42
N PRO A 65 -9.26 14.72 -2.44
CA PRO A 65 -9.43 16.09 -2.87
C PRO A 65 -9.72 16.95 -1.66
N ASP A 66 -9.07 18.12 -1.57
CA ASP A 66 -9.43 19.18 -0.63
C ASP A 66 -10.94 19.33 -0.64
N GLY A 67 -11.61 18.90 0.44
CA GLY A 67 -13.07 18.86 0.50
C GLY A 67 -13.68 17.50 0.86
N ALA A 68 -12.94 16.54 1.41
CA ALA A 68 -13.56 15.40 2.09
C ALA A 68 -14.55 15.96 3.13
N ARG A 69 -15.84 15.86 2.80
CA ARG A 69 -16.90 16.55 3.55
C ARG A 69 -17.06 15.89 4.90
N THR A 70 -16.72 16.62 5.97
CA THR A 70 -17.18 16.26 7.30
C THR A 70 -18.72 16.26 7.33
N ILE A 71 -19.28 15.33 8.09
CA ILE A 71 -20.74 15.35 8.37
C ILE A 71 -20.97 16.00 9.73
N PRO A 72 -22.15 16.65 9.93
CA PRO A 72 -22.50 17.24 11.21
C PRO A 72 -22.46 16.21 12.34
N PHE A 73 -21.92 16.60 13.50
CA PHE A 73 -21.76 15.71 14.66
C PHE A 73 -23.04 14.98 15.07
N GLY A 74 -24.21 15.61 14.96
CA GLY A 74 -25.48 14.95 15.23
C GLY A 74 -25.79 13.70 14.36
N ARG A 75 -25.13 13.57 13.19
CA ARG A 75 -25.19 12.32 12.39
C ARG A 75 -24.17 11.30 12.89
N VAL A 76 -22.96 11.74 13.24
CA VAL A 76 -21.92 10.90 13.86
C VAL A 76 -22.43 10.28 15.14
N ARG A 77 -22.99 11.11 16.03
CA ARG A 77 -23.60 10.66 17.29
C ARG A 77 -24.65 9.57 17.06
N ARG A 78 -25.52 9.71 16.06
CA ARG A 78 -26.54 8.68 15.75
C ARG A 78 -25.90 7.35 15.32
N VAL A 79 -24.81 7.37 14.53
CA VAL A 79 -24.07 6.15 14.17
C VAL A 79 -23.50 5.48 15.41
N ILE A 80 -22.82 6.23 16.26
CA ILE A 80 -22.23 5.72 17.50
C ILE A 80 -23.30 5.09 18.39
N GLU A 81 -24.38 5.84 18.68
CA GLU A 81 -25.46 5.38 19.57
C GLU A 81 -26.22 4.18 19.02
N GLN A 82 -26.39 4.09 17.69
CA GLN A 82 -27.02 2.94 17.04
C GLN A 82 -26.14 1.70 17.03
N ASP A 83 -24.88 1.83 16.76
CA ASP A 83 -23.95 0.70 16.61
C ASP A 83 -23.54 0.11 17.97
N LEU A 84 -23.41 0.96 18.98
CA LEU A 84 -23.00 0.54 20.32
C LEU A 84 -24.19 0.35 21.28
N ASP A 85 -25.41 0.50 20.80
CA ASP A 85 -26.67 0.37 21.57
C ASP A 85 -26.65 1.12 22.91
N ALA A 86 -26.03 2.29 22.93
CA ALA A 86 -25.87 3.10 24.14
C ALA A 86 -25.86 4.60 23.81
N ARG A 87 -26.32 5.43 24.77
CA ARG A 87 -26.20 6.88 24.63
C ARG A 87 -24.73 7.30 24.73
N ILE A 88 -24.33 8.26 23.92
CA ILE A 88 -22.93 8.72 23.81
C ILE A 88 -22.35 9.14 25.17
N GLY A 89 -23.12 9.79 26.05
CA GLY A 89 -22.67 10.19 27.39
C GLY A 89 -22.55 9.03 28.40
N ARG A 90 -22.85 7.77 28.00
CA ARG A 90 -22.52 6.56 28.77
C ARG A 90 -21.25 5.88 28.27
N LEU A 91 -20.88 6.18 27.03
CA LEU A 91 -19.70 5.61 26.36
C LEU A 91 -18.48 6.47 26.58
N PHE A 92 -18.68 7.79 26.56
CA PHE A 92 -17.59 8.77 26.68
C PHE A 92 -18.00 9.86 27.68
N ASP A 93 -17.08 10.26 28.55
CA ASP A 93 -17.25 11.42 29.45
C ASP A 93 -17.26 12.71 28.66
N ASP A 94 -16.45 12.76 27.58
CA ASP A 94 -16.36 13.88 26.67
C ASP A 94 -15.99 13.40 25.27
N ILE A 95 -16.46 14.12 24.22
CA ILE A 95 -16.12 13.87 22.83
C ILE A 95 -16.15 15.18 22.05
N ASP A 96 -15.05 15.47 21.34
CA ASP A 96 -14.95 16.65 20.49
C ASP A 96 -15.94 16.54 19.32
N GLU A 97 -16.82 17.53 19.19
CA GLU A 97 -17.82 17.55 18.11
C GLU A 97 -17.17 17.79 16.73
N GLU A 98 -16.04 18.52 16.70
CA GLU A 98 -15.25 18.72 15.48
C GLU A 98 -14.26 17.56 15.30
N PRO A 99 -14.24 16.91 14.12
CA PRO A 99 -13.28 15.85 13.85
C PRO A 99 -11.86 16.45 13.70
N PHE A 100 -10.88 15.80 14.29
CA PHE A 100 -9.48 16.21 14.11
C PHE A 100 -8.84 15.60 12.86
N ALA A 101 -9.48 14.58 12.25
CA ALA A 101 -9.06 13.95 11.00
C ALA A 101 -10.26 13.46 10.19
N VAL A 102 -10.07 13.42 8.87
CA VAL A 102 -11.03 12.83 7.94
C VAL A 102 -10.38 11.61 7.30
N ALA A 103 -11.05 10.47 7.41
CA ALA A 103 -10.66 9.22 6.77
C ALA A 103 -11.43 9.04 5.45
N SER A 104 -10.97 8.13 4.59
CA SER A 104 -11.60 7.85 3.30
C SER A 104 -13.09 7.48 3.40
N LEU A 105 -13.48 6.80 4.47
CA LEU A 105 -14.83 6.28 4.67
C LEU A 105 -15.55 6.93 5.86
N GLY A 106 -14.92 7.86 6.56
CA GLY A 106 -15.44 8.41 7.80
C GLY A 106 -14.67 9.62 8.31
N GLN A 107 -14.88 9.94 9.55
CA GLN A 107 -14.17 10.99 10.27
C GLN A 107 -13.77 10.53 11.67
N VAL A 108 -12.76 11.16 12.25
CA VAL A 108 -12.15 10.76 13.51
C VAL A 108 -12.29 11.88 14.53
N HIS A 109 -12.86 11.56 15.68
CA HIS A 109 -13.07 12.46 16.79
C HIS A 109 -12.18 12.06 17.97
N LYS A 110 -11.72 13.05 18.74
CA LYS A 110 -11.04 12.80 20.01
C LYS A 110 -12.11 12.68 21.09
N ALA A 111 -11.94 11.70 21.99
CA ALA A 111 -12.87 11.50 23.09
C ALA A 111 -12.11 11.09 24.36
N ARG A 112 -12.81 11.14 25.50
CA ARG A 112 -12.36 10.62 26.77
C ARG A 112 -13.32 9.53 27.22
N THR A 113 -12.80 8.34 27.52
CA THR A 113 -13.60 7.24 28.06
C THR A 113 -13.98 7.51 29.52
N SER A 114 -14.95 6.76 30.05
CA SER A 114 -15.31 6.81 31.48
C SER A 114 -14.17 6.40 32.44
N GLU A 115 -13.13 5.76 31.92
CA GLU A 115 -11.92 5.42 32.67
C GLU A 115 -10.85 6.53 32.60
N GLY A 116 -11.16 7.62 31.88
CA GLY A 116 -10.29 8.78 31.73
C GLY A 116 -9.25 8.68 30.61
N GLU A 117 -9.26 7.60 29.82
CA GLU A 117 -8.35 7.42 28.71
C GLU A 117 -8.72 8.30 27.52
N ILE A 118 -7.73 8.88 26.85
CA ILE A 118 -7.93 9.65 25.64
C ILE A 118 -7.90 8.70 24.43
N VAL A 119 -8.96 8.75 23.63
CA VAL A 119 -9.17 7.85 22.49
C VAL A 119 -9.47 8.59 21.20
N ALA A 120 -9.18 7.92 20.08
CA ALA A 120 -9.60 8.31 18.75
C ALA A 120 -10.82 7.47 18.35
N VAL A 121 -11.92 8.13 18.01
CA VAL A 121 -13.20 7.53 17.62
C VAL A 121 -13.38 7.72 16.12
N LYS A 122 -13.06 6.71 15.32
CA LYS A 122 -13.27 6.67 13.87
C LYS A 122 -14.68 6.21 13.59
N VAL A 123 -15.47 7.03 12.88
CA VAL A 123 -16.88 6.77 12.62
C VAL A 123 -17.14 6.81 11.12
N GLN A 124 -17.77 5.77 10.61
CA GLN A 124 -18.11 5.65 9.19
C GLN A 124 -19.21 6.65 8.80
N HIS A 125 -19.07 7.24 7.61
CA HIS A 125 -20.11 8.11 7.07
C HIS A 125 -21.37 7.30 6.72
N PRO A 126 -22.57 7.75 7.14
CA PRO A 126 -23.81 7.08 6.81
C PRO A 126 -24.01 6.93 5.31
N GLY A 127 -24.36 5.74 4.86
CA GLY A 127 -24.62 5.43 3.45
C GLY A 127 -23.38 5.16 2.60
N VAL A 128 -22.16 5.26 3.17
CA VAL A 128 -20.93 5.01 2.40
C VAL A 128 -20.80 3.54 2.01
N ALA A 129 -21.16 2.62 2.91
CA ALA A 129 -21.11 1.18 2.64
C ALA A 129 -22.03 0.79 1.48
N GLU A 130 -23.28 1.28 1.49
CA GLU A 130 -24.28 1.03 0.44
C GLU A 130 -23.86 1.64 -0.90
N ALA A 131 -23.24 2.83 -0.87
CA ALA A 131 -22.71 3.46 -2.07
C ALA A 131 -21.56 2.62 -2.67
N ILE A 132 -20.64 2.16 -1.84
CA ILE A 132 -19.53 1.30 -2.25
C ILE A 132 -20.04 -0.03 -2.79
N GLU A 133 -20.96 -0.71 -2.12
CA GLU A 133 -21.55 -1.96 -2.62
C GLU A 133 -22.23 -1.78 -3.99
N THR A 134 -22.88 -0.65 -4.21
CA THR A 134 -23.49 -0.32 -5.50
C THR A 134 -22.44 -0.13 -6.59
N ASP A 135 -21.37 0.59 -6.28
CA ASP A 135 -20.24 0.80 -7.20
C ASP A 135 -19.52 -0.51 -7.54
N LEU A 136 -19.31 -1.38 -6.54
CA LEU A 136 -18.68 -2.68 -6.71
C LEU A 136 -19.44 -3.62 -7.67
N ARG A 137 -20.78 -3.49 -7.73
CA ARG A 137 -21.59 -4.21 -8.74
C ARG A 137 -21.28 -3.76 -10.16
N SER A 138 -20.87 -2.51 -10.32
CA SER A 138 -20.52 -1.93 -11.62
C SER A 138 -19.09 -2.26 -12.10
N LEU A 139 -18.25 -2.82 -11.23
CA LEU A 139 -16.85 -3.21 -11.56
C LEU A 139 -16.76 -4.18 -12.74
N GLY A 140 -17.80 -5.00 -12.98
CA GLY A 140 -17.84 -5.92 -14.11
C GLY A 140 -17.66 -5.22 -15.47
N LEU A 141 -18.05 -3.94 -15.58
CA LEU A 141 -17.91 -3.14 -16.81
C LEU A 141 -16.46 -2.75 -17.10
N VAL A 142 -15.61 -2.76 -16.10
CA VAL A 142 -14.17 -2.41 -16.21
C VAL A 142 -13.35 -3.57 -16.78
N GLY A 143 -13.77 -4.81 -16.53
CA GLY A 143 -13.05 -6.03 -16.94
C GLY A 143 -12.66 -6.10 -18.41
N PRO A 144 -13.58 -5.86 -19.37
CA PRO A 144 -13.27 -5.87 -20.80
C PRO A 144 -12.24 -4.81 -21.21
N ILE A 145 -12.24 -3.64 -20.57
CA ILE A 145 -11.28 -2.55 -20.83
C ILE A 145 -9.90 -2.98 -20.34
N LEU A 146 -9.81 -3.50 -19.11
CA LEU A 146 -8.57 -4.02 -18.53
C LEU A 146 -7.95 -5.13 -19.40
N LYS A 147 -8.78 -6.07 -19.88
CA LYS A 147 -8.31 -7.16 -20.76
C LYS A 147 -7.74 -6.67 -22.09
N ARG A 148 -8.27 -5.57 -22.63
CA ARG A 148 -7.73 -4.96 -23.86
C ARG A 148 -6.45 -4.18 -23.61
N LEU A 149 -6.35 -3.52 -22.44
CA LEU A 149 -5.19 -2.74 -22.03
C LEU A 149 -3.98 -3.63 -21.73
N ALA A 150 -4.21 -4.69 -20.97
CA ALA A 150 -3.21 -5.66 -20.56
C ALA A 150 -3.69 -7.10 -20.84
N PRO A 151 -3.45 -7.64 -22.04
CA PRO A 151 -3.93 -8.95 -22.44
C PRO A 151 -3.43 -10.12 -21.56
N GLY A 152 -2.27 -9.95 -20.92
CA GLY A 152 -1.70 -10.90 -19.95
C GLY A 152 -2.43 -10.93 -18.62
N LEU A 153 -3.17 -9.85 -18.29
CA LEU A 153 -3.81 -9.69 -17.00
C LEU A 153 -5.04 -10.59 -16.85
N ASP A 154 -5.14 -11.29 -15.72
CA ASP A 154 -6.40 -11.91 -15.31
C ASP A 154 -7.32 -10.84 -14.67
N ALA A 155 -7.97 -10.06 -15.54
CA ALA A 155 -8.84 -8.98 -15.12
C ALA A 155 -9.95 -9.43 -14.17
N ARG A 156 -10.46 -10.68 -14.33
CA ARG A 156 -11.52 -11.22 -13.48
C ARG A 156 -11.01 -11.47 -12.04
N ALA A 157 -9.87 -12.12 -11.93
CA ALA A 157 -9.26 -12.42 -10.63
C ALA A 157 -8.86 -11.13 -9.90
N ILE A 158 -8.28 -10.16 -10.61
CA ILE A 158 -7.90 -8.86 -10.03
C ILE A 158 -9.12 -8.06 -9.58
N LEU A 159 -10.18 -7.99 -10.37
CA LEU A 159 -11.40 -7.28 -9.97
C LEU A 159 -12.12 -7.97 -8.80
N ALA A 160 -12.04 -9.30 -8.69
CA ALA A 160 -12.52 -10.02 -7.52
C ALA A 160 -11.71 -9.64 -6.27
N GLU A 161 -10.39 -9.64 -6.35
CA GLU A 161 -9.52 -9.23 -5.24
C GLU A 161 -9.75 -7.77 -4.84
N ILE A 162 -9.88 -6.85 -5.82
CA ILE A 162 -10.21 -5.44 -5.54
C ILE A 162 -11.55 -5.31 -4.82
N ARG A 163 -12.56 -6.07 -5.25
CA ARG A 163 -13.87 -6.09 -4.59
C ARG A 163 -13.74 -6.53 -3.14
N ASP A 164 -13.05 -7.64 -2.90
CA ASP A 164 -12.88 -8.19 -1.57
C ASP A 164 -12.13 -7.19 -0.67
N ARG A 165 -11.05 -6.55 -1.17
CA ARG A 165 -10.29 -5.53 -0.41
C ARG A 165 -11.15 -4.31 -0.03
N ILE A 166 -11.94 -3.80 -0.97
CA ILE A 166 -12.81 -2.65 -0.68
C ILE A 166 -13.92 -3.05 0.30
N SER A 167 -14.40 -4.30 0.22
CA SER A 167 -15.38 -4.81 1.17
C SER A 167 -14.78 -4.97 2.57
N ASP A 168 -13.51 -5.36 2.69
CA ASP A 168 -12.80 -5.41 3.98
C ASP A 168 -12.65 -4.00 4.60
N GLU A 169 -12.36 -2.97 3.78
CA GLU A 169 -12.16 -1.60 4.26
C GLU A 169 -13.42 -0.96 4.87
N ILE A 170 -14.61 -1.40 4.49
CA ILE A 170 -15.88 -0.89 5.08
C ILE A 170 -16.28 -1.60 6.37
N ASP A 171 -15.50 -2.52 6.87
CA ASP A 171 -15.75 -3.26 8.10
C ASP A 171 -14.72 -2.88 9.17
N PHE A 172 -15.08 -1.93 10.05
CA PHE A 172 -14.19 -1.49 11.11
C PHE A 172 -13.99 -2.53 12.23
N GLU A 173 -14.87 -3.53 12.34
CA GLU A 173 -14.67 -4.65 13.25
C GLU A 173 -13.52 -5.55 12.74
N LEU A 174 -13.46 -5.77 11.42
CA LEU A 174 -12.34 -6.46 10.80
C LEU A 174 -11.03 -5.66 10.96
N GLU A 175 -11.05 -4.34 10.76
CA GLU A 175 -9.90 -3.47 11.00
C GLU A 175 -9.42 -3.57 12.46
N ALA A 176 -10.35 -3.57 13.43
CA ALA A 176 -10.05 -3.77 14.85
C ALA A 176 -9.38 -5.13 15.13
N GLN A 177 -9.84 -6.21 14.48
CA GLN A 177 -9.24 -7.53 14.59
C GLN A 177 -7.81 -7.57 14.04
N HIS A 178 -7.58 -6.97 12.89
CA HIS A 178 -6.27 -6.83 12.26
C HIS A 178 -5.31 -6.04 13.15
N GLN A 179 -5.76 -4.88 13.66
CA GLN A 179 -4.97 -4.03 14.55
C GLN A 179 -4.56 -4.77 15.83
N ARG A 180 -5.48 -5.47 16.49
CA ARG A 180 -5.17 -6.29 17.67
C ARG A 180 -4.18 -7.41 17.35
N ARG A 181 -4.27 -8.01 16.17
CA ARG A 181 -3.32 -9.02 15.71
C ARG A 181 -1.92 -8.44 15.59
N LEU A 182 -1.76 -7.31 14.90
CA LEU A 182 -0.47 -6.64 14.76
C LEU A 182 0.04 -6.09 16.09
N GLN A 183 -0.83 -5.60 16.97
CA GLN A 183 -0.46 -5.19 18.32
C GLN A 183 0.18 -6.35 19.13
N ARG A 184 -0.38 -7.56 19.01
CA ARG A 184 0.21 -8.74 19.67
C ARG A 184 1.56 -9.13 19.04
N LEU A 185 1.62 -9.12 17.69
CA LEU A 185 2.83 -9.48 16.94
C LEU A 185 3.99 -8.52 17.21
N LEU A 186 3.70 -7.22 17.26
CA LEU A 186 4.68 -6.15 17.48
C LEU A 186 4.76 -5.68 18.93
N ARG A 187 4.25 -6.50 19.88
CA ARG A 187 4.33 -6.17 21.32
C ARG A 187 5.78 -5.99 21.73
N SER A 188 6.08 -4.85 22.34
CA SER A 188 7.44 -4.49 22.78
C SER A 188 8.46 -4.35 21.63
N HIS A 189 7.99 -4.10 20.40
CA HIS A 189 8.88 -3.75 19.31
C HIS A 189 9.64 -2.45 19.61
N PRO A 190 10.98 -2.40 19.43
CA PRO A 190 11.78 -1.25 19.85
C PRO A 190 11.43 0.03 19.09
N HIS A 191 11.02 -0.08 17.84
CA HIS A 191 10.87 1.08 16.95
C HIS A 191 9.46 1.30 16.41
N VAL A 192 8.53 0.35 16.60
CA VAL A 192 7.17 0.43 16.06
C VAL A 192 6.14 0.34 17.17
N LYS A 193 5.07 1.13 17.03
CA LYS A 193 3.91 1.12 17.92
C LYS A 193 2.65 0.81 17.11
N VAL A 194 1.75 0.02 17.70
CA VAL A 194 0.37 -0.18 17.23
C VAL A 194 -0.56 0.26 18.35
N PRO A 195 -1.49 1.20 18.12
CA PRO A 195 -2.39 1.72 19.15
C PRO A 195 -3.29 0.62 19.71
N HIS A 196 -3.65 0.75 20.98
CA HIS A 196 -4.61 -0.16 21.61
C HIS A 196 -6.02 0.01 21.00
N VAL A 197 -6.75 -1.09 20.85
CA VAL A 197 -8.16 -1.10 20.40
C VAL A 197 -9.08 -1.32 21.58
N HIS A 198 -10.02 -0.40 21.79
CA HIS A 198 -11.10 -0.55 22.76
C HIS A 198 -12.23 -1.37 22.15
N THR A 199 -12.15 -2.67 22.28
CA THR A 199 -13.06 -3.62 21.61
C THR A 199 -14.52 -3.43 22.01
N ASP A 200 -14.77 -3.13 23.29
CA ASP A 200 -16.11 -2.94 23.85
C ASP A 200 -16.77 -1.63 23.37
N LEU A 201 -15.96 -0.71 22.83
CA LEU A 201 -16.39 0.55 22.25
C LEU A 201 -16.29 0.55 20.71
N SER A 202 -16.02 -0.61 20.11
CA SER A 202 -15.85 -0.75 18.65
C SER A 202 -16.92 -1.65 18.05
N SER A 203 -17.30 -1.36 16.81
CA SER A 203 -18.31 -2.07 16.04
C SER A 203 -17.97 -2.04 14.56
N ARG A 204 -18.88 -2.54 13.71
CA ARG A 204 -18.70 -2.51 12.26
C ARG A 204 -18.54 -1.10 11.67
N ARG A 205 -19.15 -0.06 12.29
CA ARG A 205 -19.09 1.32 11.79
C ARG A 205 -18.37 2.30 12.73
N VAL A 206 -17.92 1.83 13.88
CA VAL A 206 -17.22 2.64 14.90
C VAL A 206 -15.96 1.90 15.33
N LEU A 207 -14.80 2.53 15.20
CA LEU A 207 -13.52 2.00 15.71
C LEU A 207 -12.95 2.96 16.73
N VAL A 208 -12.76 2.45 17.95
CA VAL A 208 -12.18 3.23 19.06
C VAL A 208 -10.80 2.69 19.39
N THR A 209 -9.82 3.56 19.27
CA THR A 209 -8.41 3.22 19.54
C THR A 209 -7.76 4.23 20.48
N GLU A 210 -6.64 3.84 21.06
CA GLU A 210 -5.77 4.77 21.78
C GLU A 210 -5.50 6.01 20.92
N TYR A 211 -5.65 7.21 21.49
CA TYR A 211 -5.23 8.43 20.84
C TYR A 211 -3.70 8.57 20.94
N VAL A 212 -3.03 8.66 19.82
CA VAL A 212 -1.57 8.77 19.77
C VAL A 212 -1.16 10.20 19.44
N GLU A 213 -0.38 10.79 20.33
CA GLU A 213 0.26 12.09 20.08
C GLU A 213 1.61 11.90 19.39
N GLY A 214 1.97 12.85 18.52
CA GLY A 214 3.26 12.81 17.85
C GLY A 214 3.28 13.64 16.56
N LEU A 215 4.42 13.59 15.88
CA LEU A 215 4.63 14.33 14.64
C LEU A 215 4.03 13.55 13.46
N ARG A 216 3.26 14.27 12.64
CA ARG A 216 2.75 13.77 11.35
C ARG A 216 3.81 13.92 10.26
N THR A 217 3.62 13.30 9.14
CA THR A 217 4.61 13.23 8.04
C THR A 217 5.11 14.60 7.60
N ASP A 218 4.25 15.62 7.51
CA ASP A 218 4.67 16.96 7.13
C ASP A 218 5.59 17.64 8.17
N GLU A 219 5.47 17.25 9.43
CA GLU A 219 6.37 17.68 10.50
C GLU A 219 7.65 16.85 10.49
N ILE A 220 7.54 15.52 10.26
CA ILE A 220 8.69 14.61 10.10
C ILE A 220 9.58 15.07 8.95
N LYS A 221 9.03 15.50 7.82
CA LYS A 221 9.77 16.05 6.68
C LYS A 221 10.67 17.24 7.03
N ARG A 222 10.35 17.98 8.11
CA ARG A 222 11.12 19.13 8.59
C ARG A 222 12.23 18.77 9.58
N LEU A 223 12.30 17.51 10.01
CA LEU A 223 13.36 17.02 10.88
C LEU A 223 14.71 16.99 10.16
N GLY A 224 15.78 16.87 10.93
CA GLY A 224 17.12 16.69 10.39
C GLY A 224 17.23 15.43 9.55
N GLU A 225 18.19 15.42 8.63
CA GLU A 225 18.41 14.32 7.66
C GLU A 225 18.58 12.95 8.36
N ALA A 226 19.41 12.89 9.40
CA ALA A 226 19.66 11.65 10.13
C ALA A 226 18.39 11.06 10.77
N GLU A 227 17.47 11.89 11.24
CA GLU A 227 16.22 11.42 11.82
C GLU A 227 15.25 10.95 10.74
N ARG A 228 15.19 11.62 9.60
CA ARG A 228 14.38 11.18 8.45
C ARG A 228 14.91 9.86 7.89
N ASP A 229 16.23 9.68 7.83
CA ASP A 229 16.88 8.43 7.42
C ASP A 229 16.50 7.29 8.38
N ARG A 230 16.60 7.54 9.70
CA ARG A 230 16.20 6.58 10.73
C ARG A 230 14.72 6.18 10.60
N ILE A 231 13.82 7.14 10.45
CA ILE A 231 12.37 6.87 10.32
C ILE A 231 12.09 6.10 9.03
N GLY A 232 12.74 6.46 7.92
CA GLY A 232 12.63 5.74 6.65
C GLY A 232 13.10 4.29 6.78
N GLU A 233 14.22 4.05 7.48
CA GLU A 233 14.70 2.69 7.76
C GLU A 233 13.72 1.91 8.62
N VAL A 234 13.18 2.50 9.69
CA VAL A 234 12.17 1.87 10.55
C VAL A 234 10.93 1.46 9.74
N ALA A 235 10.41 2.37 8.91
CA ALA A 235 9.27 2.07 8.06
C ALA A 235 9.58 0.93 7.07
N PHE A 236 10.71 1.02 6.37
CA PHE A 236 11.15 0.03 5.39
C PHE A 236 11.26 -1.36 6.01
N ARG A 237 11.96 -1.47 7.15
CA ARG A 237 12.11 -2.74 7.89
C ARG A 237 10.78 -3.28 8.37
N CYS A 238 9.96 -2.45 8.99
CA CYS A 238 8.67 -2.88 9.55
C CYS A 238 7.82 -3.58 8.48
N TYR A 239 7.61 -2.97 7.33
CA TYR A 239 6.78 -3.56 6.28
C TYR A 239 7.40 -4.79 5.63
N LEU A 240 8.73 -4.82 5.46
CA LEU A 240 9.43 -6.00 4.96
C LEU A 240 9.44 -7.16 5.97
N ASP A 241 9.67 -6.87 7.24
CA ASP A 241 9.67 -7.89 8.30
C ASP A 241 8.28 -8.50 8.50
N LEU A 242 7.24 -7.69 8.45
CA LEU A 242 5.87 -8.19 8.46
C LEU A 242 5.63 -9.15 7.30
N ALA A 243 5.99 -8.76 6.08
CA ALA A 243 5.78 -9.58 4.90
C ALA A 243 6.66 -10.84 4.88
N TRP A 244 7.93 -10.73 5.22
CA TRP A 244 8.92 -11.77 4.95
C TRP A 244 9.33 -12.59 6.16
N ARG A 245 9.16 -12.09 7.39
CA ARG A 245 9.38 -12.85 8.63
C ARG A 245 8.07 -13.34 9.22
N ALA A 246 7.06 -12.47 9.31
CA ALA A 246 5.77 -12.81 9.88
C ALA A 246 4.77 -13.41 8.89
N GLY A 247 5.07 -13.38 7.58
CA GLY A 247 4.17 -13.86 6.53
C GLY A 247 2.87 -13.05 6.45
N THR A 248 2.89 -11.79 6.86
CA THR A 248 1.72 -10.92 6.91
C THR A 248 2.02 -9.61 6.20
N VAL A 249 1.25 -9.28 5.17
CA VAL A 249 1.34 -8.00 4.47
C VAL A 249 0.38 -7.02 5.10
N ALA A 250 0.90 -5.92 5.66
CA ALA A 250 0.12 -4.76 6.11
C ALA A 250 0.11 -3.74 4.97
N GLY A 251 -1.07 -3.40 4.47
CA GLY A 251 -1.23 -2.97 3.10
C GLY A 251 -1.16 -1.48 2.78
N ASP A 252 -0.95 -0.56 3.75
CA ASP A 252 -0.99 0.87 3.44
C ASP A 252 0.11 1.71 4.12
N PRO A 253 1.39 1.59 3.68
CA PRO A 253 2.47 2.46 4.14
C PRO A 253 2.34 3.90 3.59
N HIS A 254 1.16 4.50 3.80
CA HIS A 254 0.91 5.88 3.38
C HIS A 254 1.46 6.86 4.44
N PRO A 255 2.04 8.00 4.04
CA PRO A 255 2.54 9.02 4.96
C PRO A 255 1.55 9.42 6.05
N ASP A 256 0.27 9.56 5.70
CA ASP A 256 -0.79 9.95 6.65
C ASP A 256 -1.17 8.86 7.65
N ASN A 257 -0.72 7.62 7.41
CA ASN A 257 -0.96 6.47 8.25
C ASN A 257 0.17 6.21 9.27
N CYS A 258 1.08 7.18 9.44
CA CYS A 258 2.19 7.09 10.38
C CYS A 258 2.28 8.34 11.27
N ILE A 259 2.62 8.12 12.55
CA ILE A 259 2.93 9.18 13.52
C ILE A 259 4.26 8.84 14.19
N LEU A 260 5.19 9.80 14.26
CA LEU A 260 6.37 9.67 15.09
C LEU A 260 6.03 10.05 16.54
N CYS A 261 6.00 9.05 17.41
CA CYS A 261 5.71 9.24 18.83
C CYS A 261 6.84 10.01 19.56
N PRO A 262 6.54 10.67 20.70
CA PRO A 262 7.56 11.34 21.50
C PRO A 262 8.68 10.44 22.02
N ASP A 263 8.42 9.13 22.15
CA ASP A 263 9.41 8.11 22.53
C ASP A 263 10.29 7.63 21.34
N GLY A 264 10.12 8.22 20.17
CA GLY A 264 10.89 7.92 18.96
C GLY A 264 10.39 6.73 18.15
N ARG A 265 9.32 6.04 18.58
CA ARG A 265 8.72 4.94 17.81
C ARG A 265 7.81 5.47 16.70
N LEU A 266 7.80 4.76 15.58
CA LEU A 266 6.85 5.00 14.49
C LEU A 266 5.54 4.26 14.80
N CYS A 267 4.45 5.00 14.96
CA CYS A 267 3.13 4.44 15.17
C CYS A 267 2.41 4.26 13.84
N LEU A 268 1.88 3.06 13.60
CA LEU A 268 1.04 2.75 12.44
C LEU A 268 -0.43 2.99 12.81
N LEU A 269 -1.23 3.56 11.87
CA LEU A 269 -2.61 3.98 12.14
C LEU A 269 -3.67 3.27 11.31
N ASP A 270 -3.33 2.67 10.16
CA ASP A 270 -4.29 2.00 9.28
C ASP A 270 -4.02 0.49 9.21
N PHE A 271 -5.05 -0.30 9.49
CA PHE A 271 -5.00 -1.75 9.56
C PHE A 271 -6.11 -2.41 8.72
N ALA A 272 -6.83 -1.64 7.90
CA ALA A 272 -7.92 -2.14 7.09
C ALA A 272 -7.45 -3.24 6.11
N LEU A 273 -6.25 -3.06 5.53
CA LEU A 273 -5.67 -4.00 4.58
C LEU A 273 -4.58 -4.86 5.22
N LEU A 274 -4.96 -6.02 5.70
CA LEU A 274 -4.03 -7.04 6.22
C LEU A 274 -4.26 -8.37 5.51
N ARG A 275 -3.19 -9.02 5.06
CA ARG A 275 -3.28 -10.33 4.43
C ARG A 275 -2.12 -11.23 4.80
N ASP A 276 -2.43 -12.50 5.03
CA ASP A 276 -1.39 -13.51 5.17
C ASP A 276 -0.88 -13.96 3.79
N LEU A 277 0.43 -14.05 3.69
CA LEU A 277 1.10 -14.74 2.60
C LEU A 277 1.25 -16.21 3.00
N ASP A 278 0.78 -17.11 2.16
CA ASP A 278 1.09 -18.52 2.36
C ASP A 278 2.61 -18.76 2.25
N ALA A 279 3.08 -19.81 2.89
CA ALA A 279 4.51 -20.10 2.98
C ALA A 279 5.18 -20.28 1.61
N GLN A 280 4.44 -20.85 0.62
CA GLN A 280 4.94 -21.05 -0.72
C GLN A 280 5.12 -19.72 -1.46
N SER A 281 4.13 -18.85 -1.40
CA SER A 281 4.20 -17.50 -1.98
C SER A 281 5.33 -16.68 -1.35
N SER A 282 5.39 -16.64 -0.02
CA SER A 282 6.44 -15.91 0.71
C SER A 282 7.85 -16.42 0.39
N GLN A 283 8.04 -17.74 0.34
CA GLN A 283 9.32 -18.32 -0.06
C GLN A 283 9.64 -18.03 -1.53
N GLY A 284 8.65 -18.17 -2.43
CA GLY A 284 8.82 -17.90 -3.85
C GLY A 284 9.25 -16.46 -4.13
N GLU A 285 8.62 -15.48 -3.48
CA GLU A 285 8.99 -14.06 -3.60
C GLU A 285 10.44 -13.80 -3.12
N ARG A 286 10.85 -14.39 -2.00
CA ARG A 286 12.25 -14.30 -1.55
C ARG A 286 13.24 -14.92 -2.54
N GLU A 287 12.86 -16.03 -3.20
CA GLU A 287 13.68 -16.68 -4.21
C GLU A 287 13.78 -15.84 -5.50
N VAL A 288 12.71 -15.13 -5.89
CA VAL A 288 12.75 -14.15 -6.98
C VAL A 288 13.71 -13.02 -6.64
N MET A 289 13.60 -12.42 -5.45
CA MET A 289 14.50 -11.34 -5.02
C MET A 289 15.97 -11.79 -5.00
N ARG A 290 16.23 -13.02 -4.58
CA ARG A 290 17.59 -13.59 -4.62
C ARG A 290 18.08 -13.74 -6.06
N ALA A 291 17.26 -14.29 -6.94
CA ALA A 291 17.63 -14.49 -8.34
C ALA A 291 17.87 -13.15 -9.06
N LEU A 292 17.07 -12.11 -8.74
CA LEU A 292 17.28 -10.74 -9.22
C LEU A 292 18.62 -10.16 -8.75
N ALA A 293 18.94 -10.35 -7.46
CA ALA A 293 20.20 -9.88 -6.88
C ALA A 293 21.43 -10.63 -7.46
N ASP A 294 21.25 -11.89 -7.85
CA ASP A 294 22.28 -12.71 -8.49
C ASP A 294 22.41 -12.42 -10.00
N GLY A 295 21.46 -11.68 -10.61
CA GLY A 295 21.42 -11.42 -12.06
C GLY A 295 21.08 -12.66 -12.89
N ASP A 296 20.40 -13.66 -12.31
CA ASP A 296 20.07 -14.93 -12.97
C ASP A 296 18.70 -14.84 -13.66
N ALA A 297 18.70 -14.40 -14.93
CA ALA A 297 17.52 -14.20 -15.76
C ALA A 297 16.65 -15.47 -15.88
N HIS A 298 17.27 -16.63 -16.09
CA HIS A 298 16.54 -17.89 -16.23
C HIS A 298 15.85 -18.31 -14.95
N ARG A 299 16.51 -18.14 -13.81
CA ARG A 299 15.95 -18.43 -12.51
C ARG A 299 14.83 -17.46 -12.14
N VAL A 300 14.98 -16.16 -12.43
CA VAL A 300 13.91 -15.16 -12.28
C VAL A 300 12.68 -15.59 -13.08
N HIS A 301 12.85 -15.88 -14.36
CA HIS A 301 11.77 -16.31 -15.26
C HIS A 301 11.07 -17.59 -14.74
N GLU A 302 11.83 -18.61 -14.33
CA GLU A 302 11.30 -19.85 -13.80
C GLU A 302 10.48 -19.62 -12.53
N ARG A 303 10.99 -18.84 -11.57
CA ARG A 303 10.30 -18.54 -10.30
C ARG A 303 9.02 -17.74 -10.52
N LEU A 304 9.06 -16.71 -11.34
CA LEU A 304 7.88 -15.93 -11.69
C LEU A 304 6.82 -16.75 -12.43
N ARG A 305 7.24 -17.69 -13.28
CA ARG A 305 6.32 -18.65 -13.89
C ARG A 305 5.60 -19.50 -12.84
N HIS A 306 6.31 -20.04 -11.86
CA HIS A 306 5.72 -20.85 -10.79
C HIS A 306 4.78 -20.05 -9.89
N LEU A 307 5.08 -18.78 -9.65
CA LEU A 307 4.23 -17.88 -8.86
C LEU A 307 3.01 -17.35 -9.65
N GLY A 308 2.91 -17.65 -10.96
CA GLY A 308 1.79 -17.25 -11.79
C GLY A 308 1.88 -15.86 -12.41
N TYR A 309 3.05 -15.20 -12.37
CA TYR A 309 3.26 -13.89 -13.00
C TYR A 309 3.33 -13.95 -14.53
N LEU A 310 3.62 -15.11 -15.09
CA LEU A 310 3.81 -15.30 -16.53
C LEU A 310 2.72 -16.22 -17.10
N PRO A 311 1.56 -15.68 -17.55
CA PRO A 311 0.47 -16.49 -18.10
C PRO A 311 0.89 -17.28 -19.36
N ASN A 312 1.77 -16.70 -20.16
CA ASN A 312 2.40 -17.33 -21.31
C ASN A 312 3.93 -17.18 -21.23
N PRO A 313 4.61 -18.06 -20.47
CA PRO A 313 6.04 -17.94 -20.20
C PRO A 313 6.91 -17.88 -21.47
N ARG A 314 6.49 -18.59 -22.53
CA ARG A 314 7.26 -18.63 -23.80
C ARG A 314 7.26 -17.30 -24.55
N SER A 315 6.37 -16.38 -24.21
CA SER A 315 6.29 -15.06 -24.86
C SER A 315 7.15 -14.00 -24.19
N VAL A 316 7.76 -14.32 -23.05
CA VAL A 316 8.57 -13.38 -22.25
C VAL A 316 10.01 -13.83 -22.30
N ASP A 317 10.87 -12.98 -22.82
CA ASP A 317 12.32 -13.21 -22.85
C ASP A 317 12.90 -13.05 -21.43
N PRO A 318 13.72 -14.01 -20.95
CA PRO A 318 14.29 -13.95 -19.60
C PRO A 318 15.18 -12.73 -19.37
N ASP A 319 15.97 -12.31 -20.35
CA ASP A 319 16.89 -11.18 -20.19
C ASP A 319 16.13 -9.85 -20.20
N GLU A 320 15.13 -9.67 -21.07
CA GLU A 320 14.22 -8.52 -21.05
C GLU A 320 13.45 -8.44 -19.72
N LEU A 321 13.03 -9.60 -19.18
CA LEU A 321 12.35 -9.69 -17.89
C LEU A 321 13.26 -9.27 -16.74
N LEU A 322 14.50 -9.76 -16.72
CA LEU A 322 15.49 -9.38 -15.72
C LEU A 322 15.76 -7.87 -15.77
N GLU A 323 15.97 -7.31 -16.96
CA GLU A 323 16.22 -5.88 -17.14
C GLU A 323 15.04 -5.04 -16.64
N HIS A 324 13.80 -5.41 -16.98
CA HIS A 324 12.59 -4.74 -16.49
C HIS A 324 12.52 -4.74 -14.97
N LEU A 325 12.65 -5.90 -14.35
CA LEU A 325 12.49 -6.04 -12.90
C LEU A 325 13.64 -5.40 -12.11
N THR A 326 14.86 -5.43 -12.64
CA THR A 326 15.99 -4.76 -12.01
C THR A 326 15.90 -3.25 -12.15
N THR A 327 15.34 -2.73 -13.23
CA THR A 327 15.07 -1.29 -13.40
C THR A 327 14.03 -0.80 -12.38
N GLY A 328 12.89 -1.48 -12.28
CA GLY A 328 11.83 -1.11 -11.32
C GLY A 328 12.21 -1.35 -9.86
N GLY A 329 13.02 -2.39 -9.62
CA GLY A 329 13.49 -2.80 -8.29
C GLY A 329 14.85 -2.24 -7.88
N GLU A 330 15.45 -1.33 -8.66
CA GLU A 330 16.79 -0.79 -8.41
C GLU A 330 16.97 -0.33 -6.97
N TRP A 331 15.99 0.36 -6.42
CA TRP A 331 16.00 0.92 -5.08
C TRP A 331 16.12 -0.13 -3.95
N MET A 332 15.65 -1.35 -4.17
CA MET A 332 15.76 -2.48 -3.22
C MET A 332 16.92 -3.44 -3.53
N LEU A 333 17.48 -3.41 -4.75
CA LEU A 333 18.47 -4.37 -5.21
C LEU A 333 19.88 -3.80 -5.20
N ALA A 334 20.04 -2.52 -5.56
CA ALA A 334 21.33 -1.91 -5.71
C ALA A 334 22.00 -1.63 -4.35
N ARG A 335 23.28 -2.01 -4.23
CA ARG A 335 24.10 -1.81 -3.04
C ARG A 335 24.64 -0.40 -2.95
N GLY A 336 24.95 0.00 -1.74
CA GLY A 336 25.50 1.30 -1.41
C GLY A 336 24.42 2.30 -0.95
N PHE A 337 24.89 3.32 -0.23
CA PHE A 337 24.01 4.37 0.28
C PHE A 337 23.26 5.06 -0.86
N ARG A 338 21.97 5.18 -0.72
CA ARG A 338 21.09 5.86 -1.68
C ARG A 338 20.03 6.66 -0.94
N ARG A 339 19.94 7.93 -1.31
CA ARG A 339 18.83 8.80 -0.88
C ARG A 339 17.69 8.67 -1.89
N ILE A 340 16.51 8.39 -1.38
CA ILE A 340 15.27 8.33 -2.17
C ILE A 340 14.54 9.65 -1.96
N ASP A 341 14.53 10.49 -2.99
CA ASP A 341 13.76 11.73 -3.05
C ASP A 341 12.65 11.61 -4.10
N GLN A 342 11.82 12.63 -4.25
CA GLN A 342 10.70 12.65 -5.19
C GLN A 342 11.15 12.56 -6.66
N GLU A 343 12.34 13.10 -6.98
CA GLU A 343 12.90 13.00 -8.32
C GLU A 343 13.30 11.55 -8.62
N TYR A 344 13.93 10.88 -7.66
CA TYR A 344 14.26 9.46 -7.77
C TYR A 344 13.00 8.60 -7.96
N VAL A 345 11.97 8.82 -7.15
CA VAL A 345 10.69 8.11 -7.24
C VAL A 345 10.08 8.29 -8.62
N THR A 346 9.97 9.54 -9.09
CA THR A 346 9.44 9.87 -10.42
C THR A 346 10.23 9.16 -11.52
N ARG A 347 11.55 9.19 -11.45
CA ARG A 347 12.44 8.51 -12.42
C ARG A 347 12.19 7.00 -12.47
N ILE A 348 12.08 6.34 -11.32
CA ILE A 348 11.81 4.88 -11.29
C ILE A 348 10.46 4.58 -11.93
N PHE A 349 9.44 5.38 -11.63
CA PHE A 349 8.13 5.20 -12.26
C PHE A 349 8.17 5.44 -13.77
N GLU A 350 8.83 6.49 -14.23
CA GLU A 350 8.95 6.79 -15.67
C GLU A 350 9.70 5.70 -16.43
N LEU A 351 10.75 5.12 -15.86
CA LEU A 351 11.52 4.07 -16.49
C LEU A 351 10.82 2.72 -16.47
N ALA A 352 10.15 2.38 -15.37
CA ALA A 352 9.62 1.04 -15.16
C ALA A 352 8.19 0.85 -15.73
N TYR A 353 7.35 1.93 -15.79
CA TYR A 353 5.90 1.73 -15.91
C TYR A 353 5.15 2.39 -17.07
N PRO A 354 5.57 3.50 -17.70
CA PRO A 354 4.74 4.14 -18.72
C PRO A 354 4.67 3.34 -20.02
N PRO A 355 3.64 3.56 -20.86
CA PRO A 355 3.54 2.93 -22.18
C PRO A 355 4.72 3.23 -23.11
N ARG A 356 5.49 4.29 -22.82
CA ARG A 356 6.71 4.65 -23.56
C ARG A 356 7.98 4.02 -22.99
N SER A 357 7.90 3.33 -21.86
CA SER A 357 9.03 2.60 -21.31
C SER A 357 9.48 1.50 -22.27
N PRO A 358 10.78 1.27 -22.45
CA PRO A 358 11.29 0.14 -23.24
C PRO A 358 10.79 -1.20 -22.73
N HIS A 359 10.43 -1.29 -21.45
CA HIS A 359 9.95 -2.49 -20.80
C HIS A 359 8.43 -2.72 -20.94
N PHE A 360 7.68 -1.78 -21.51
CA PHE A 360 6.22 -1.89 -21.63
C PHE A 360 5.75 -3.15 -22.39
N PRO A 361 6.41 -3.57 -23.50
CA PRO A 361 6.05 -4.83 -24.17
C PRO A 361 6.16 -6.07 -23.26
N THR A 362 7.17 -6.13 -22.41
CA THR A 362 7.37 -7.22 -21.45
C THR A 362 6.31 -7.17 -20.35
N MET A 363 6.06 -5.99 -19.77
CA MET A 363 5.02 -5.77 -18.76
C MET A 363 3.63 -6.25 -19.22
N ARG A 364 3.24 -5.93 -20.44
CA ARG A 364 1.92 -6.33 -20.99
C ARG A 364 1.71 -7.83 -21.11
N ARG A 365 2.80 -8.61 -21.08
CA ARG A 365 2.78 -10.08 -21.14
C ARG A 365 2.79 -10.72 -19.75
N MET A 366 2.98 -9.91 -18.70
CA MET A 366 2.94 -10.32 -17.31
C MET A 366 1.57 -10.11 -16.69
N THR A 367 1.34 -10.72 -15.55
CA THR A 367 0.22 -10.45 -14.65
C THR A 367 0.72 -10.35 -13.23
N ILE A 368 -0.08 -9.78 -12.34
CA ILE A 368 0.17 -9.85 -10.91
C ILE A 368 -0.81 -10.88 -10.34
N PRO A 369 -0.33 -11.98 -9.74
CA PRO A 369 -1.21 -12.93 -9.07
C PRO A 369 -2.00 -12.22 -7.95
N PRO A 370 -3.28 -12.57 -7.72
CA PRO A 370 -4.09 -11.95 -6.66
C PRO A 370 -3.42 -12.00 -5.29
N ALA A 371 -2.73 -13.09 -4.96
CA ALA A 371 -2.01 -13.24 -3.70
C ALA A 371 -0.87 -12.23 -3.52
N ALA A 372 -0.25 -11.76 -4.61
CA ALA A 372 0.86 -10.82 -4.58
C ALA A 372 0.43 -9.35 -4.73
N LEU A 373 -0.84 -9.08 -5.04
CA LEU A 373 -1.32 -7.74 -5.36
C LEU A 373 -1.05 -6.75 -4.21
N LEU A 374 -1.34 -7.15 -2.97
CA LEU A 374 -1.13 -6.31 -1.81
C LEU A 374 0.37 -6.09 -1.53
N LEU A 375 1.21 -7.11 -1.73
CA LEU A 375 2.67 -6.98 -1.56
C LEU A 375 3.25 -5.97 -2.56
N ARG A 376 2.84 -6.02 -3.83
CA ARG A 376 3.27 -5.03 -4.84
C ARG A 376 2.80 -3.62 -4.48
N ARG A 377 1.60 -3.48 -3.93
CA ARG A 377 1.12 -2.20 -3.41
C ARG A 377 2.04 -1.65 -2.31
N VAL A 378 2.35 -2.48 -1.32
CA VAL A 378 3.22 -2.09 -0.21
C VAL A 378 4.57 -1.59 -0.72
N GLU A 379 5.19 -2.29 -1.65
CA GLU A 379 6.48 -1.89 -2.23
C GLU A 379 6.40 -0.51 -2.90
N ILE A 380 5.38 -0.27 -3.73
CA ILE A 380 5.18 1.00 -4.42
C ILE A 380 4.94 2.15 -3.43
N GLN A 381 4.08 1.94 -2.44
CA GLN A 381 3.77 2.95 -1.44
C GLN A 381 4.96 3.20 -0.50
N LEU A 382 5.72 2.16 -0.18
CA LEU A 382 6.93 2.30 0.63
C LEU A 382 8.00 3.14 -0.11
N LEU A 383 8.19 2.90 -1.41
CA LEU A 383 9.06 3.75 -2.24
C LEU A 383 8.60 5.22 -2.20
N SER A 384 7.29 5.46 -2.29
CA SER A 384 6.70 6.80 -2.20
C SER A 384 6.93 7.43 -0.83
N LEU A 385 6.70 6.68 0.26
CA LEU A 385 6.95 7.15 1.63
C LEU A 385 8.41 7.53 1.84
N LEU A 386 9.35 6.71 1.36
CA LEU A 386 10.79 7.02 1.43
C LEU A 386 11.14 8.30 0.64
N GLY A 387 10.50 8.50 -0.53
CA GLY A 387 10.64 9.70 -1.33
C GLY A 387 10.09 10.94 -0.63
N ASP A 388 8.94 10.81 0.03
CA ASP A 388 8.35 11.88 0.84
C ASP A 388 9.22 12.29 2.03
N LEU A 389 9.83 11.31 2.68
CA LEU A 389 10.77 11.53 3.78
C LEU A 389 12.14 12.01 3.30
N ASN A 390 12.44 11.91 2.00
CA ASN A 390 13.78 12.08 1.45
C ASN A 390 14.80 11.28 2.26
N ALA A 391 14.51 9.99 2.47
CA ALA A 391 15.26 9.10 3.34
C ALA A 391 16.43 8.43 2.62
N GLY A 392 17.54 8.25 3.31
CA GLY A 392 18.76 7.62 2.79
C GLY A 392 19.21 6.43 3.62
N ALA A 393 19.53 5.32 2.93
CA ALA A 393 20.14 4.13 3.52
C ALA A 393 20.80 3.27 2.44
N ASP A 394 21.46 2.18 2.81
CA ASP A 394 21.77 1.08 1.89
C ASP A 394 20.58 0.10 1.83
N TRP A 395 19.56 0.51 1.08
CA TRP A 395 18.30 -0.24 0.95
C TRP A 395 18.54 -1.66 0.41
N GLY A 396 19.50 -1.81 -0.50
CA GLY A 396 19.87 -3.12 -1.04
C GLY A 396 20.55 -4.02 0.00
N ALA A 397 21.31 -3.45 0.95
CA ALA A 397 21.89 -4.21 2.05
C ALA A 397 20.79 -4.69 3.02
N ILE A 398 19.85 -3.81 3.38
CA ILE A 398 18.71 -4.14 4.25
C ILE A 398 17.85 -5.22 3.60
N THR A 399 17.50 -5.06 2.31
CA THR A 399 16.71 -6.07 1.57
C THR A 399 17.39 -7.44 1.55
N ALA A 400 18.74 -7.47 1.42
CA ALA A 400 19.49 -8.73 1.39
C ALA A 400 19.52 -9.48 2.72
N GLU A 401 19.26 -8.81 3.84
CA GLU A 401 19.08 -9.48 5.14
C GLU A 401 17.93 -10.46 5.08
N HIS A 402 16.84 -10.12 4.36
CA HIS A 402 15.64 -10.94 4.25
C HIS A 402 15.77 -12.06 3.23
N HIS A 403 16.14 -11.76 1.98
CA HIS A 403 16.16 -12.78 0.93
C HIS A 403 17.41 -13.67 0.96
N SER A 404 18.54 -13.19 1.49
CA SER A 404 19.82 -13.94 1.53
C SER A 404 20.22 -14.35 2.95
N ARG A 405 19.38 -14.08 3.96
CA ARG A 405 19.67 -14.37 5.38
C ARG A 405 21.02 -13.84 5.84
N LYS A 406 21.38 -12.64 5.37
CA LYS A 406 22.59 -11.97 5.81
C LYS A 406 22.41 -11.39 7.21
N PRO A 407 23.48 -11.21 7.99
CA PRO A 407 23.42 -10.46 9.24
C PRO A 407 22.88 -9.05 9.01
N ALA A 408 22.29 -8.48 10.05
CA ALA A 408 21.81 -7.09 10.03
C ALA A 408 22.96 -6.14 9.65
N SER A 409 22.64 -5.17 8.78
CA SER A 409 23.62 -4.23 8.19
C SER A 409 23.70 -2.90 8.94
N THR A 410 22.74 -2.65 9.85
CA THR A 410 22.62 -1.39 10.61
C THR A 410 22.40 -1.66 12.08
N ALA A 411 22.56 -0.63 12.93
CA ALA A 411 22.24 -0.73 14.37
C ALA A 411 20.75 -1.06 14.60
N LEU A 412 19.84 -0.38 13.88
CA LEU A 412 18.40 -0.67 13.91
C LEU A 412 18.12 -2.13 13.53
N GLY A 413 18.75 -2.62 12.49
CA GLY A 413 18.60 -4.00 12.04
C GLY A 413 19.04 -5.03 13.08
N HIS A 414 20.07 -4.76 13.88
CA HIS A 414 20.48 -5.63 14.98
C HIS A 414 19.44 -5.67 16.10
N GLU A 415 18.86 -4.53 16.46
CA GLU A 415 17.79 -4.46 17.47
C GLU A 415 16.53 -5.20 17.02
N GLU A 416 16.13 -5.05 15.76
CA GLU A 416 15.01 -5.76 15.16
C GLU A 416 15.26 -7.27 15.04
N ALA A 417 16.44 -7.68 14.61
CA ALA A 417 16.81 -9.10 14.56
C ALA A 417 16.67 -9.74 15.94
N ALA A 418 17.18 -9.08 17.00
CA ALA A 418 17.02 -9.53 18.37
C ALA A 418 15.56 -9.55 18.86
N PHE A 419 14.71 -8.65 18.38
CA PHE A 419 13.28 -8.68 18.65
C PHE A 419 12.62 -9.92 18.01
N TRP A 420 12.84 -10.14 16.71
CA TRP A 420 12.25 -11.25 15.97
C TRP A 420 12.72 -12.62 16.45
N GLU A 421 13.99 -12.78 16.88
CA GLU A 421 14.50 -14.03 17.49
C GLU A 421 13.69 -14.43 18.72
N ARG A 422 13.22 -13.45 19.51
CA ARG A 422 12.41 -13.71 20.73
C ARG A 422 10.92 -13.92 20.44
N HIS A 423 10.41 -13.48 19.29
CA HIS A 423 8.98 -13.41 18.99
C HIS A 423 8.53 -14.25 17.79
N THR A 424 9.47 -14.88 17.06
CA THR A 424 9.09 -15.81 15.99
C THR A 424 8.52 -17.08 16.60
N PRO A 425 7.27 -17.49 16.31
CA PRO A 425 6.79 -18.81 16.66
C PRO A 425 7.64 -19.84 15.92
N GLY A 426 8.16 -20.81 16.65
CA GLY A 426 8.95 -21.91 16.12
C GLY A 426 8.14 -22.82 15.19
#